data_2a36b4fe93989b20c7a141550a1ef4e8
#
_entry.id   2a36b4fe93989b20c7a141550a1ef4e8
#
_cell.length_a   1.000
_cell.length_b   1.000
_cell.length_c   1.000
_cell.angle_alpha   90.00
_cell.angle_beta   90.00
_cell.angle_gamma   90.00
#
_symmetry.space_group_name_H-M   'P 1'
#
loop_
_entity.id
_entity.type
_entity.pdbx_description
1 polymer ?
#
loop_
_entity_poly.entity_id
_entity_poly.type
_entity_poly.pdbx_seq_one_letter_code
_entity_poly.pdbx_strand_id
1 'polypeptide(L)'
;MNLSIKVTKQGLEELKAELKELRDVKRPYMVDRLSNARSQGDLSENSDYQSAKEELEFLDGRIDELEEVVKNADVVTTSGNGVEVGTKVTVKVNGKETVFDIVGEWEADPMKKKIAHDSPLGLALLGKNVGDKTEVEAPAGRIQYEVLAIE
;
A
#
# COMPACT_ATOMS: atom_id res chain seq x y z
N MET A 1 -7.30 21.96 -3.02
CA MET A 1 -6.07 21.21 -3.29
C MET A 1 -6.41 19.85 -3.83
N ASN A 2 -6.00 19.60 -5.05
CA ASN A 2 -6.11 18.26 -5.60
C ASN A 2 -4.96 17.40 -5.08
N LEU A 3 -5.27 16.60 -4.09
CA LEU A 3 -4.34 15.57 -3.62
C LEU A 3 -4.50 14.36 -4.53
N SER A 4 -3.84 14.39 -5.70
CA SER A 4 -3.82 13.19 -6.53
C SER A 4 -2.85 12.17 -5.93
N ILE A 5 -3.33 10.95 -5.79
CA ILE A 5 -2.58 9.84 -5.23
C ILE A 5 -2.16 8.93 -6.38
N LYS A 6 -0.85 8.77 -6.56
CA LYS A 6 -0.34 7.92 -7.64
C LYS A 6 -0.59 6.45 -7.34
N VAL A 7 -1.20 5.76 -8.28
CA VAL A 7 -1.46 4.32 -8.20
C VAL A 7 -1.19 3.67 -9.54
N THR A 8 -0.89 2.37 -9.51
CA THR A 8 -0.88 1.56 -10.72
C THR A 8 -2.30 1.11 -11.01
N LYS A 9 -2.57 0.71 -12.25
CA LYS A 9 -3.89 0.18 -12.63
C LYS A 9 -4.26 -1.03 -11.78
N GLN A 10 -3.33 -1.96 -11.62
CA GLN A 10 -3.55 -3.16 -10.80
C GLN A 10 -3.79 -2.80 -9.34
N GLY A 11 -3.00 -1.88 -8.81
CA GLY A 11 -3.14 -1.42 -7.43
C GLY A 11 -4.48 -0.76 -7.17
N LEU A 12 -4.98 0.04 -8.11
CA LEU A 12 -6.30 0.64 -7.99
C LEU A 12 -7.40 -0.42 -7.96
N GLU A 13 -7.31 -1.45 -8.81
CA GLU A 13 -8.27 -2.54 -8.81
C GLU A 13 -8.25 -3.30 -7.48
N GLU A 14 -7.07 -3.55 -6.92
CA GLU A 14 -6.93 -4.20 -5.61
C GLU A 14 -7.51 -3.36 -4.47
N LEU A 15 -7.27 -2.05 -4.49
CA LEU A 15 -7.82 -1.12 -3.49
C LEU A 15 -9.34 -1.06 -3.56
N LYS A 16 -9.90 -1.03 -4.76
CA LYS A 16 -11.35 -1.07 -4.95
C LYS A 16 -11.96 -2.38 -4.46
N ALA A 17 -11.28 -3.50 -4.71
CA ALA A 17 -11.74 -4.81 -4.24
C ALA A 17 -11.69 -4.90 -2.71
N GLU A 18 -10.63 -4.39 -2.08
CA GLU A 18 -10.53 -4.31 -0.63
C GLU A 18 -11.65 -3.45 -0.05
N LEU A 19 -11.88 -2.28 -0.62
CA LEU A 19 -12.95 -1.37 -0.17
C LEU A 19 -14.31 -2.04 -0.24
N LYS A 20 -14.58 -2.74 -1.33
CA LYS A 20 -15.85 -3.46 -1.50
C LYS A 20 -16.02 -4.56 -0.44
N GLU A 21 -14.97 -5.35 -0.20
CA GLU A 21 -14.98 -6.41 0.81
C GLU A 21 -15.22 -5.84 2.21
N LEU A 22 -14.56 -4.76 2.56
CA LEU A 22 -14.74 -4.14 3.88
C LEU A 22 -16.14 -3.58 4.05
N ARG A 23 -16.69 -2.94 3.03
CA ARG A 23 -17.97 -2.27 3.10
C ARG A 23 -19.15 -3.24 2.99
N ASP A 24 -19.06 -4.21 2.08
CA ASP A 24 -20.20 -5.09 1.76
C ASP A 24 -20.22 -6.39 2.56
N VAL A 25 -19.08 -6.85 3.06
CA VAL A 25 -18.97 -8.12 3.80
C VAL A 25 -18.59 -7.90 5.26
N LYS A 26 -17.44 -7.29 5.53
CA LYS A 26 -16.94 -7.13 6.90
C LYS A 26 -17.79 -6.19 7.74
N ARG A 27 -18.18 -5.06 7.19
CA ARG A 27 -18.95 -4.09 7.96
C ARG A 27 -20.29 -4.62 8.41
N PRO A 28 -21.12 -5.24 7.54
CA PRO A 28 -22.37 -5.86 8.00
C PRO A 28 -22.17 -6.92 9.08
N TYR A 29 -21.14 -7.75 8.95
CA TYR A 29 -20.79 -8.74 9.96
C TYR A 29 -20.46 -8.09 11.31
N MET A 30 -19.68 -7.02 11.29
CA MET A 30 -19.29 -6.29 12.52
C MET A 30 -20.48 -5.58 13.15
N VAL A 31 -21.40 -5.04 12.34
CA VAL A 31 -22.64 -4.43 12.83
C VAL A 31 -23.51 -5.48 13.53
N ASP A 32 -23.65 -6.65 12.96
CA ASP A 32 -24.41 -7.76 13.57
C ASP A 32 -23.76 -8.20 14.89
N ARG A 33 -22.44 -8.32 14.90
CA ARG A 33 -21.70 -8.69 16.11
C ARG A 33 -21.91 -7.66 17.23
N LEU A 34 -21.88 -6.36 16.88
CA LEU A 34 -22.13 -5.28 17.83
C LEU A 34 -23.56 -5.34 18.37
N SER A 35 -24.54 -5.56 17.51
CA SER A 35 -25.94 -5.68 17.89
C SER A 35 -26.16 -6.87 18.84
N ASN A 36 -25.56 -8.02 18.53
CA ASN A 36 -25.65 -9.20 19.38
C ASN A 36 -25.02 -8.97 20.75
N ALA A 37 -23.85 -8.34 20.79
CA ALA A 37 -23.18 -8.02 22.07
C ALA A 37 -24.01 -7.04 22.90
N ARG A 38 -24.65 -6.06 22.25
CA ARG A 38 -25.52 -5.08 22.92
C ARG A 38 -26.71 -5.77 23.58
N SER A 39 -27.27 -6.79 22.94
CA SER A 39 -28.44 -7.51 23.46
C SER A 39 -28.14 -8.36 24.68
N GLN A 40 -26.90 -8.61 25.04
CA GLN A 40 -26.48 -9.53 26.11
C GLN A 40 -26.35 -8.87 27.49
N GLY A 41 -26.71 -7.59 27.65
CA GLY A 41 -26.80 -7.00 28.97
C GLY A 41 -26.14 -5.65 29.14
N ASP A 42 -25.55 -5.41 30.32
CA ASP A 42 -25.00 -4.13 30.73
C ASP A 42 -23.80 -3.74 29.85
N LEU A 43 -23.93 -2.63 29.12
CA LEU A 43 -22.93 -2.15 28.17
C LEU A 43 -21.68 -1.63 28.88
N SER A 44 -21.78 -1.14 30.12
CA SER A 44 -20.64 -0.59 30.84
C SER A 44 -19.63 -1.67 31.27
N GLU A 45 -20.09 -2.92 31.45
CA GLU A 45 -19.24 -4.04 31.85
C GLU A 45 -19.10 -5.11 30.76
N ASN A 46 -19.68 -4.86 29.60
CA ASN A 46 -19.67 -5.82 28.50
C ASN A 46 -18.43 -5.64 27.63
N SER A 47 -17.40 -6.44 27.92
CA SER A 47 -16.13 -6.37 27.16
C SER A 47 -16.30 -6.75 25.69
N ASP A 48 -17.23 -7.65 25.38
CA ASP A 48 -17.48 -8.03 23.98
C ASP A 48 -18.12 -6.87 23.20
N TYR A 49 -19.02 -6.13 23.83
CA TYR A 49 -19.58 -4.91 23.23
C TYR A 49 -18.50 -3.87 22.98
N GLN A 50 -17.63 -3.62 23.97
CA GLN A 50 -16.54 -2.64 23.83
C GLN A 50 -15.58 -3.05 22.73
N SER A 51 -15.19 -4.32 22.66
CA SER A 51 -14.31 -4.81 21.58
C SER A 51 -14.96 -4.66 20.20
N ALA A 52 -16.23 -5.05 20.08
CA ALA A 52 -16.95 -4.93 18.82
C ALA A 52 -17.09 -3.49 18.37
N LYS A 53 -17.36 -2.58 19.31
CA LYS A 53 -17.46 -1.15 19.02
C LYS A 53 -16.12 -0.58 18.51
N GLU A 54 -15.03 -0.89 19.19
CA GLU A 54 -13.69 -0.44 18.79
C GLU A 54 -13.28 -0.99 17.43
N GLU A 55 -13.55 -2.27 17.17
CA GLU A 55 -13.25 -2.89 15.89
C GLU A 55 -14.05 -2.27 14.75
N LEU A 56 -15.34 -1.95 15.00
CA LEU A 56 -16.17 -1.29 14.00
C LEU A 56 -15.70 0.13 13.71
N GLU A 57 -15.32 0.88 14.73
CA GLU A 57 -14.76 2.22 14.57
C GLU A 57 -13.46 2.19 13.75
N PHE A 58 -12.59 1.23 14.03
CA PHE A 58 -11.35 1.04 13.25
C PHE A 58 -11.67 0.68 11.79
N LEU A 59 -12.61 -0.21 11.56
CA LEU A 59 -13.04 -0.61 10.23
C LEU A 59 -13.62 0.58 9.44
N ASP A 60 -14.46 1.38 10.09
CA ASP A 60 -15.04 2.57 9.44
C ASP A 60 -13.96 3.59 9.06
N GLY A 61 -12.95 3.76 9.91
CA GLY A 61 -11.79 4.60 9.59
C GLY A 61 -11.04 4.10 8.37
N ARG A 62 -10.84 2.80 8.27
CA ARG A 62 -10.16 2.20 7.11
C ARG A 62 -10.99 2.35 5.84
N ILE A 63 -12.30 2.18 5.93
CA ILE A 63 -13.21 2.38 4.78
C ILE A 63 -13.12 3.83 4.30
N ASP A 64 -13.16 4.80 5.21
CA ASP A 64 -13.07 6.22 4.86
C ASP A 64 -11.74 6.54 4.18
N GLU A 65 -10.63 6.00 4.70
CA GLU A 65 -9.31 6.16 4.07
C GLU A 65 -9.30 5.62 2.65
N LEU A 66 -9.80 4.40 2.45
CA LEU A 66 -9.81 3.78 1.12
C LEU A 66 -10.74 4.52 0.15
N GLU A 67 -11.87 5.02 0.63
CA GLU A 67 -12.76 5.84 -0.22
C GLU A 67 -12.05 7.10 -0.70
N GLU A 68 -11.31 7.79 0.17
CA GLU A 68 -10.54 8.97 -0.21
C GLU A 68 -9.43 8.61 -1.20
N VAL A 69 -8.72 7.52 -0.97
CA VAL A 69 -7.64 7.08 -1.88
C VAL A 69 -8.20 6.75 -3.25
N VAL A 70 -9.28 5.99 -3.32
CA VAL A 70 -9.91 5.61 -4.60
C VAL A 70 -10.44 6.85 -5.33
N LYS A 71 -11.05 7.78 -4.59
CA LYS A 71 -11.57 9.02 -5.15
C LYS A 71 -10.48 9.89 -5.76
N ASN A 72 -9.33 9.98 -5.12
CA ASN A 72 -8.22 10.83 -5.53
C ASN A 72 -7.13 10.07 -6.30
N ALA A 73 -7.38 8.82 -6.67
CA ALA A 73 -6.42 7.99 -7.36
C ALA A 73 -6.13 8.52 -8.76
N ASP A 74 -4.84 8.61 -9.08
CA ASP A 74 -4.34 8.97 -10.40
C ASP A 74 -3.56 7.77 -10.94
N VAL A 75 -4.12 7.10 -11.93
CA VAL A 75 -3.49 5.93 -12.53
C VAL A 75 -2.33 6.39 -13.40
N VAL A 76 -1.12 5.99 -13.02
CA VAL A 76 0.07 6.36 -13.76
C VAL A 76 0.28 5.43 -14.96
N THR A 77 0.76 6.02 -16.06
CA THR A 77 1.21 5.27 -17.23
C THR A 77 2.72 5.47 -17.36
N THR A 78 3.42 4.39 -17.71
CA THR A 78 4.87 4.46 -17.88
C THR A 78 5.21 5.11 -19.22
N SER A 79 6.23 6.01 -19.20
CA SER A 79 6.69 6.69 -20.41
C SER A 79 7.78 5.92 -21.15
N GLY A 80 8.37 4.90 -20.51
CA GLY A 80 9.51 4.17 -21.04
C GLY A 80 10.86 4.85 -20.77
N ASN A 81 10.87 5.92 -19.99
CA ASN A 81 12.07 6.72 -19.68
C ASN A 81 12.61 6.42 -18.28
N GLY A 82 13.24 5.26 -18.11
CA GLY A 82 13.84 4.90 -16.82
C GLY A 82 12.84 4.36 -15.81
N VAL A 83 13.25 4.35 -14.55
CA VAL A 83 12.43 3.84 -13.44
C VAL A 83 11.32 4.83 -13.10
N GLU A 84 10.09 4.37 -13.14
CA GLU A 84 8.88 5.16 -12.85
C GLU A 84 7.93 4.31 -12.02
N VAL A 85 6.91 4.97 -11.43
CA VAL A 85 5.81 4.23 -10.81
C VAL A 85 5.14 3.36 -11.88
N GLY A 86 4.97 2.09 -11.57
CA GLY A 86 4.42 1.11 -12.50
C GLY A 86 5.48 0.27 -13.23
N THR A 87 6.76 0.54 -13.03
CA THR A 87 7.84 -0.26 -13.63
C THR A 87 8.30 -1.36 -12.69
N LYS A 88 8.79 -2.42 -13.29
CA LYS A 88 9.44 -3.53 -12.60
C LYS A 88 10.94 -3.41 -12.85
N VAL A 89 11.71 -3.27 -11.78
CA VAL A 89 13.15 -3.00 -11.85
C VAL A 89 13.92 -4.19 -11.32
N THR A 90 14.82 -4.72 -12.16
CA THR A 90 15.78 -5.74 -11.71
C THR A 90 17.05 -5.02 -11.28
N VAL A 91 17.46 -5.23 -10.04
CA VAL A 91 18.67 -4.61 -9.48
C VAL A 91 19.62 -5.67 -8.96
N LYS A 92 20.89 -5.32 -8.95
CA LYS A 92 21.94 -6.15 -8.33
C LYS A 92 22.31 -5.49 -7.00
N VAL A 93 22.17 -6.24 -5.92
CA VAL A 93 22.49 -5.81 -4.57
C VAL A 93 23.23 -6.92 -3.85
N ASN A 94 24.41 -6.62 -3.30
CA ASN A 94 25.26 -7.59 -2.60
C ASN A 94 25.57 -8.86 -3.43
N GLY A 95 25.76 -8.67 -4.75
CA GLY A 95 26.06 -9.76 -5.67
C GLY A 95 24.84 -10.60 -6.08
N LYS A 96 23.64 -10.25 -5.64
CA LYS A 96 22.41 -10.98 -5.96
C LYS A 96 21.46 -10.10 -6.76
N GLU A 97 20.72 -10.70 -7.66
CA GLU A 97 19.68 -10.02 -8.42
C GLU A 97 18.35 -10.07 -7.66
N THR A 98 17.67 -8.95 -7.59
CA THR A 98 16.36 -8.82 -6.97
C THR A 98 15.47 -7.97 -7.87
N VAL A 99 14.20 -8.34 -7.98
CA VAL A 99 13.22 -7.60 -8.76
C VAL A 99 12.29 -6.85 -7.82
N PHE A 100 12.16 -5.55 -8.04
CA PHE A 100 11.24 -4.69 -7.29
C PHE A 100 10.19 -4.09 -8.22
N ASP A 101 8.96 -4.00 -7.74
CA ASP A 101 7.90 -3.25 -8.39
C ASP A 101 7.84 -1.87 -7.75
N ILE A 102 7.96 -0.81 -8.55
CA ILE A 102 7.80 0.56 -8.06
C ILE A 102 6.33 0.92 -8.15
N VAL A 103 5.72 1.20 -7.02
CA VAL A 103 4.27 1.36 -6.89
C VAL A 103 3.94 2.65 -6.16
N GLY A 104 2.64 2.97 -6.10
CA GLY A 104 2.15 4.06 -5.28
C GLY A 104 2.26 3.75 -3.79
N GLU A 105 2.22 4.78 -2.95
CA GLU A 105 2.40 4.62 -1.49
C GLU A 105 1.38 3.68 -0.83
N TRP A 106 0.17 3.62 -1.38
CA TRP A 106 -0.91 2.77 -0.84
C TRP A 106 -0.84 1.32 -1.30
N GLU A 107 0.05 1.01 -2.24
CA GLU A 107 0.25 -0.33 -2.78
C GLU A 107 1.50 -1.00 -2.23
N ALA A 108 2.32 -0.27 -1.49
CA ALA A 108 3.62 -0.76 -1.02
C ALA A 108 3.47 -1.99 -0.12
N ASP A 109 4.26 -3.01 -0.41
CA ASP A 109 4.31 -4.24 0.38
C ASP A 109 5.72 -4.83 0.25
N PRO A 110 6.60 -4.57 1.23
CA PRO A 110 7.98 -5.07 1.19
C PRO A 110 8.07 -6.59 1.06
N MET A 111 7.11 -7.32 1.62
CA MET A 111 7.09 -8.79 1.54
C MET A 111 6.88 -9.29 0.12
N LYS A 112 6.18 -8.50 -0.70
CA LYS A 112 5.94 -8.81 -2.12
C LYS A 112 6.89 -8.03 -3.03
N LYS A 113 7.92 -7.40 -2.47
CA LYS A 113 8.89 -6.59 -3.23
C LYS A 113 8.24 -5.40 -3.96
N LYS A 114 7.16 -4.87 -3.42
CA LYS A 114 6.50 -3.67 -3.92
C LYS A 114 6.98 -2.47 -3.11
N ILE A 115 7.72 -1.59 -3.77
CA ILE A 115 8.41 -0.47 -3.15
C ILE A 115 7.68 0.82 -3.50
N ALA A 116 7.30 1.59 -2.49
CA ALA A 116 6.66 2.88 -2.70
C ALA A 116 7.64 3.86 -3.36
N HIS A 117 7.14 4.65 -4.31
CA HIS A 117 7.95 5.62 -5.04
C HIS A 117 8.56 6.68 -4.12
N ASP A 118 7.95 6.95 -2.99
CA ASP A 118 8.38 7.95 -2.01
C ASP A 118 9.21 7.36 -0.86
N SER A 119 9.44 6.04 -0.86
CA SER A 119 10.34 5.41 0.11
C SER A 119 11.81 5.74 -0.21
N PRO A 120 12.74 5.60 0.76
CA PRO A 120 14.15 5.85 0.48
C PRO A 120 14.69 5.08 -0.72
N LEU A 121 14.37 3.79 -0.84
CA LEU A 121 14.78 2.99 -2.00
C LEU A 121 14.07 3.44 -3.28
N GLY A 122 12.78 3.71 -3.20
CA GLY A 122 12.01 4.21 -4.35
C GLY A 122 12.55 5.52 -4.88
N LEU A 123 12.84 6.48 -4.01
CA LEU A 123 13.41 7.77 -4.39
C LEU A 123 14.80 7.62 -5.03
N ALA A 124 15.61 6.70 -4.50
CA ALA A 124 16.94 6.45 -5.04
C ALA A 124 16.90 5.83 -6.44
N LEU A 125 15.89 5.00 -6.72
CA LEU A 125 15.75 4.32 -8.01
C LEU A 125 15.02 5.15 -9.06
N LEU A 126 14.11 6.05 -8.66
CA LEU A 126 13.34 6.85 -9.61
C LEU A 126 14.25 7.63 -10.56
N GLY A 127 13.91 7.59 -11.85
CA GLY A 127 14.65 8.29 -12.89
C GLY A 127 15.95 7.61 -13.32
N LYS A 128 16.31 6.50 -12.69
CA LYS A 128 17.51 5.76 -13.07
C LYS A 128 17.26 4.94 -14.34
N ASN A 129 18.33 4.70 -15.08
CA ASN A 129 18.29 3.90 -16.30
C ASN A 129 19.11 2.63 -16.11
N VAL A 130 18.98 1.70 -17.05
CA VAL A 130 19.78 0.47 -17.04
C VAL A 130 21.27 0.83 -17.04
N GLY A 131 22.00 0.23 -16.12
CA GLY A 131 23.44 0.49 -15.92
C GLY A 131 23.75 1.53 -14.86
N ASP A 132 22.77 2.28 -14.39
CA ASP A 132 22.96 3.27 -13.33
C ASP A 132 23.14 2.60 -11.98
N LYS A 133 23.92 3.24 -11.13
CA LYS A 133 24.15 2.80 -9.75
C LYS A 133 23.66 3.86 -8.79
N THR A 134 23.09 3.43 -7.68
CA THR A 134 22.65 4.33 -6.63
C THR A 134 22.91 3.71 -5.26
N GLU A 135 23.08 4.56 -4.25
CA GLU A 135 23.29 4.14 -2.87
C GLU A 135 22.08 4.52 -2.02
N VAL A 136 21.73 3.64 -1.10
CA VAL A 136 20.66 3.88 -0.12
C VAL A 136 21.25 3.70 1.28
N GLU A 137 21.01 4.66 2.16
CA GLU A 137 21.41 4.54 3.56
C GLU A 137 20.46 3.59 4.30
N ALA A 138 21.04 2.62 4.97
CA ALA A 138 20.32 1.65 5.79
C ALA A 138 20.94 1.63 7.19
N PRO A 139 20.24 1.11 8.21
CA PRO A 139 20.81 1.01 9.57
C PRO A 139 22.16 0.28 9.64
N ALA A 140 22.37 -0.68 8.76
CA ALA A 140 23.62 -1.45 8.69
C ALA A 140 24.72 -0.78 7.82
N GLY A 141 24.46 0.41 7.24
CA GLY A 141 25.39 1.13 6.37
C GLY A 141 24.78 1.45 5.02
N ARG A 142 25.63 1.84 4.08
CA ARG A 142 25.21 2.18 2.72
C ARG A 142 25.11 0.92 1.87
N ILE A 143 23.99 0.76 1.17
CA ILE A 143 23.78 -0.36 0.25
C ILE A 143 23.77 0.19 -1.17
N GLN A 144 24.60 -0.40 -2.03
CA GLN A 144 24.67 0.00 -3.43
C GLN A 144 23.78 -0.89 -4.29
N TYR A 145 22.97 -0.25 -5.13
CA TYR A 145 22.09 -0.91 -6.10
C TYR A 145 22.52 -0.56 -7.51
N GLU A 146 22.55 -1.56 -8.38
CA GLU A 146 22.81 -1.36 -9.81
C GLU A 146 21.57 -1.79 -10.59
N VAL A 147 21.06 -0.91 -11.45
CA VAL A 147 19.89 -1.20 -12.28
C VAL A 147 20.33 -2.08 -13.46
N LEU A 148 19.79 -3.30 -13.52
CA LEU A 148 20.13 -4.26 -14.59
C LEU A 148 19.09 -4.30 -15.70
N ALA A 149 17.80 -4.15 -15.34
CA ALA A 149 16.71 -4.18 -16.32
C ALA A 149 15.51 -3.39 -15.79
N ILE A 150 14.72 -2.85 -16.70
CA ILE A 150 13.48 -2.12 -16.41
C ILE A 150 12.39 -2.65 -17.33
N GLU A 151 11.27 -3.12 -16.76
CA GLU A 151 10.10 -3.58 -17.51
C GLU A 151 8.88 -2.71 -17.28
#